data_027008ae77daef668e62774f63aaf451
#
_entry.id   027008ae77daef668e62774f63aaf451
#
_cell.length_a   1.000
_cell.length_b   1.000
_cell.length_c   1.000
_cell.angle_alpha   90.00
_cell.angle_beta   90.00
_cell.angle_gamma   90.00
#
_symmetry.space_group_name_H-M   'P 1'
#
loop_
_entity.id
_entity.type
_entity.pdbx_description
1 polymer ?
#
loop_
_entity_poly.entity_id
_entity_poly.type
_entity_poly.pdbx_seq_one_letter_code
_entity_poly.pdbx_strand_id
1 'polypeptide(L)'
;MAEPGKKRLRASTIIAAVLYVVDAFILSLPFFALVLLAVVLLYFLPATLWALRSDRRLARVRGAKAGIYLLAAVSIFVTLGLQNSMADRRAVKLGDACLAYRAKYHHYPRNLEALVPEFIPSVPVAKYGLLGGNRFIYLSRQDDREPMLWYEALPPFGRRFYHMESRSWGYLD
;
A
#
# COMPACT_ATOMS: atom_id res chain seq x y z
N MET A 1 -3.35 29.18 -29.34
CA MET A 1 -4.35 28.09 -29.13
C MET A 1 -3.63 26.78 -28.84
N ALA A 2 -3.89 26.12 -27.70
CA ALA A 2 -3.23 24.86 -27.36
C ALA A 2 -3.76 23.73 -28.26
N GLU A 3 -2.86 22.97 -28.90
CA GLU A 3 -3.23 21.82 -29.75
C GLU A 3 -4.18 20.85 -29.01
N PRO A 4 -5.25 20.38 -29.65
CA PRO A 4 -6.25 19.51 -29.01
C PRO A 4 -5.62 18.21 -28.42
N GLY A 5 -4.54 17.73 -28.97
CA GLY A 5 -3.78 16.58 -28.45
C GLY A 5 -3.15 16.84 -27.07
N LYS A 6 -2.56 18.01 -26.85
CA LYS A 6 -1.95 18.39 -25.56
C LYS A 6 -3.00 18.51 -24.43
N LYS A 7 -4.19 19.06 -24.72
CA LYS A 7 -5.28 19.13 -23.74
C LYS A 7 -5.76 17.74 -23.30
N ARG A 8 -5.88 16.80 -24.25
CA ARG A 8 -6.31 15.41 -23.96
C ARG A 8 -5.28 14.63 -23.15
N LEU A 9 -3.98 14.85 -23.36
CA LEU A 9 -2.92 14.23 -22.56
C LEU A 9 -2.90 14.80 -21.14
N ARG A 10 -3.03 16.14 -20.98
CA ARG A 10 -3.11 16.78 -19.65
C ARG A 10 -4.26 16.21 -18.81
N ALA A 11 -5.46 16.06 -19.41
CA ALA A 11 -6.59 15.46 -18.72
C ALA A 11 -6.29 14.01 -18.27
N SER A 12 -5.67 13.17 -19.11
CA SER A 12 -5.28 11.81 -18.75
C SER A 12 -4.24 11.78 -17.62
N THR A 13 -3.29 12.72 -17.59
CA THR A 13 -2.31 12.84 -16.52
C THR A 13 -2.97 13.23 -15.20
N ILE A 14 -3.90 14.19 -15.22
CA ILE A 14 -4.64 14.60 -14.01
C ILE A 14 -5.46 13.42 -13.45
N ILE A 15 -6.20 12.72 -14.31
CA ILE A 15 -7.00 11.55 -13.91
C ILE A 15 -6.08 10.48 -13.31
N ALA A 16 -4.97 10.14 -13.96
CA ALA A 16 -4.01 9.16 -13.47
C ALA A 16 -3.42 9.56 -12.10
N ALA A 17 -3.10 10.85 -11.91
CA ALA A 17 -2.59 11.36 -10.64
C ALA A 17 -3.63 11.29 -9.53
N VAL A 18 -4.89 11.63 -9.81
CA VAL A 18 -5.99 11.52 -8.84
C VAL A 18 -6.21 10.06 -8.44
N LEU A 19 -6.28 9.14 -9.41
CA LEU A 19 -6.45 7.71 -9.14
C LEU A 19 -5.26 7.14 -8.34
N TYR A 20 -4.04 7.58 -8.64
CA TYR A 20 -2.85 7.21 -7.85
C TYR A 20 -2.98 7.66 -6.40
N VAL A 21 -3.36 8.91 -6.14
CA VAL A 21 -3.53 9.41 -4.76
C VAL A 21 -4.62 8.65 -4.02
N VAL A 22 -5.75 8.38 -4.70
CA VAL A 22 -6.87 7.65 -4.10
C VAL A 22 -6.45 6.22 -3.72
N ASP A 23 -5.85 5.46 -4.63
CA ASP A 23 -5.42 4.09 -4.34
C ASP A 23 -4.30 4.04 -3.29
N ALA A 24 -3.25 4.84 -3.48
CA ALA A 24 -2.05 4.72 -2.65
C ALA A 24 -2.24 5.27 -1.23
N PHE A 25 -3.05 6.33 -1.04
CA PHE A 25 -3.13 7.06 0.24
C PHE A 25 -4.54 7.10 0.86
N ILE A 26 -5.59 6.91 0.09
CA ILE A 26 -6.95 6.90 0.64
C ILE A 26 -7.41 5.48 0.89
N LEU A 27 -7.42 4.63 -0.13
CA LEU A 27 -7.91 3.26 -0.04
C LEU A 27 -6.85 2.27 0.45
N SER A 28 -5.56 2.56 0.20
CA SER A 28 -4.44 1.62 0.40
C SER A 28 -4.65 0.27 -0.30
N LEU A 29 -5.34 0.29 -1.44
CA LEU A 29 -5.74 -0.85 -2.27
C LEU A 29 -5.30 -0.63 -3.71
N PRO A 30 -4.90 -1.68 -4.45
CA PRO A 30 -4.56 -1.57 -5.88
C PRO A 30 -5.80 -1.61 -6.79
N PHE A 31 -6.96 -1.13 -6.34
CA PHE A 31 -8.22 -1.26 -7.09
C PHE A 31 -8.18 -0.53 -8.43
N PHE A 32 -7.89 0.78 -8.41
CA PHE A 32 -7.80 1.56 -9.64
C PHE A 32 -6.57 1.20 -10.47
N ALA A 33 -5.49 0.74 -9.84
CA ALA A 33 -4.34 0.20 -10.56
C ALA A 33 -4.72 -1.00 -11.44
N LEU A 34 -5.51 -1.94 -10.91
CA LEU A 34 -6.02 -3.08 -11.67
C LEU A 34 -6.97 -2.65 -12.78
N VAL A 35 -7.88 -1.69 -12.50
CA VAL A 35 -8.77 -1.11 -13.51
C VAL A 35 -7.98 -0.42 -14.63
N LEU A 36 -6.98 0.40 -14.27
CA LEU A 36 -6.11 1.05 -15.25
C LEU A 36 -5.35 0.05 -16.10
N LEU A 37 -4.82 -1.01 -15.49
CA LEU A 37 -4.14 -2.08 -16.22
C LEU A 37 -5.09 -2.79 -17.19
N ALA A 38 -6.30 -3.13 -16.76
CA ALA A 38 -7.32 -3.74 -17.62
C ALA A 38 -7.68 -2.81 -18.80
N VAL A 39 -7.88 -1.51 -18.56
CA VAL A 39 -8.17 -0.51 -19.62
C VAL A 39 -6.99 -0.40 -20.59
N VAL A 40 -5.75 -0.43 -20.10
CA VAL A 40 -4.57 -0.41 -20.99
C VAL A 40 -4.53 -1.66 -21.86
N LEU A 41 -4.69 -2.84 -21.28
CA LEU A 41 -4.58 -4.11 -21.99
C LEU A 41 -5.74 -4.35 -22.95
N LEU A 42 -6.98 -4.08 -22.54
CA LEU A 42 -8.17 -4.44 -23.31
C LEU A 42 -8.60 -3.37 -24.31
N TYR A 43 -8.27 -2.10 -24.04
CA TYR A 43 -8.68 -1.00 -24.91
C TYR A 43 -7.50 -0.28 -25.57
N PHE A 44 -6.56 0.26 -24.80
CA PHE A 44 -5.50 1.10 -25.37
C PHE A 44 -4.50 0.31 -26.20
N LEU A 45 -4.11 -0.89 -25.80
CA LEU A 45 -3.15 -1.69 -26.53
C LEU A 45 -3.68 -2.09 -27.91
N PRO A 46 -4.85 -2.78 -28.05
CA PRO A 46 -5.38 -3.14 -29.36
C PRO A 46 -5.72 -1.91 -30.22
N ALA A 47 -6.28 -0.84 -29.62
CA ALA A 47 -6.60 0.39 -30.34
C ALA A 47 -5.34 1.10 -30.86
N THR A 48 -4.22 1.02 -30.16
CA THR A 48 -2.92 1.57 -30.59
C THR A 48 -2.34 0.74 -31.72
N LEU A 49 -2.37 -0.59 -31.60
CA LEU A 49 -1.89 -1.50 -32.63
C LEU A 49 -2.68 -1.34 -33.95
N TRP A 50 -3.99 -1.17 -33.85
CA TRP A 50 -4.79 -0.92 -35.04
C TRP A 50 -4.48 0.45 -35.67
N ALA A 51 -4.36 1.49 -34.84
CA ALA A 51 -4.03 2.84 -35.32
C ALA A 51 -2.64 2.93 -35.98
N LEU A 52 -1.70 2.06 -35.64
CA LEU A 52 -0.39 1.99 -36.29
C LEU A 52 -0.52 1.68 -37.81
N ARG A 53 -1.58 0.98 -38.21
CA ARG A 53 -1.84 0.60 -39.60
C ARG A 53 -2.57 1.72 -40.38
N SER A 54 -3.33 2.58 -39.69
CA SER A 54 -4.21 3.57 -40.35
C SER A 54 -3.76 5.02 -40.15
N ASP A 55 -3.32 5.40 -38.93
CA ASP A 55 -2.94 6.77 -38.57
C ASP A 55 -1.88 6.78 -37.47
N ARG A 56 -0.65 7.05 -37.87
CA ARG A 56 0.50 7.14 -36.93
C ARG A 56 0.38 8.26 -35.89
N ARG A 57 -0.37 9.35 -36.20
CA ARG A 57 -0.58 10.44 -35.25
C ARG A 57 -1.51 9.98 -34.13
N LEU A 58 -2.60 9.30 -34.51
CA LEU A 58 -3.55 8.71 -33.56
C LEU A 58 -2.91 7.63 -32.69
N ALA A 59 -2.09 6.76 -33.29
CA ALA A 59 -1.33 5.74 -32.57
C ALA A 59 -0.42 6.35 -31.50
N ARG A 60 0.32 7.42 -31.82
CA ARG A 60 1.18 8.12 -30.83
C ARG A 60 0.38 8.68 -29.65
N VAL A 61 -0.78 9.29 -29.88
CA VAL A 61 -1.60 9.85 -28.80
C VAL A 61 -2.19 8.74 -27.92
N ARG A 62 -2.65 7.64 -28.52
CA ARG A 62 -3.19 6.48 -27.78
C ARG A 62 -2.09 5.79 -27.00
N GLY A 63 -0.92 5.57 -27.59
CA GLY A 63 0.24 4.99 -26.92
C GLY A 63 0.74 5.85 -25.75
N ALA A 64 0.78 7.17 -25.91
CA ALA A 64 1.14 8.07 -24.82
C ALA A 64 0.17 7.98 -23.63
N LYS A 65 -1.16 7.88 -23.90
CA LYS A 65 -2.15 7.67 -22.84
C LYS A 65 -1.99 6.31 -22.15
N ALA A 66 -1.78 5.25 -22.93
CA ALA A 66 -1.49 3.93 -22.38
C ALA A 66 -0.27 3.96 -21.46
N GLY A 67 0.80 4.64 -21.87
CA GLY A 67 2.01 4.83 -21.06
C GLY A 67 1.75 5.57 -19.76
N ILE A 68 0.93 6.65 -19.78
CA ILE A 68 0.56 7.41 -18.58
C ILE A 68 -0.19 6.50 -17.57
N TYR A 69 -1.20 5.75 -18.04
CA TYR A 69 -1.98 4.89 -17.17
C TYR A 69 -1.18 3.68 -16.66
N LEU A 70 -0.33 3.11 -17.49
CA LEU A 70 0.57 2.04 -17.08
C LEU A 70 1.56 2.52 -16.01
N LEU A 71 2.16 3.70 -16.21
CA LEU A 71 3.06 4.30 -15.23
C LEU A 71 2.34 4.55 -13.91
N ALA A 72 1.11 5.07 -13.93
CA ALA A 72 0.31 5.27 -12.72
C ALA A 72 0.04 3.93 -12.01
N ALA A 73 -0.38 2.89 -12.74
CA ALA A 73 -0.63 1.58 -12.15
C ALA A 73 0.63 0.99 -11.50
N VAL A 74 1.76 1.02 -12.19
CA VAL A 74 3.05 0.55 -11.64
C VAL A 74 3.44 1.35 -10.40
N SER A 75 3.27 2.68 -10.42
CA SER A 75 3.58 3.55 -9.28
C SER A 75 2.73 3.22 -8.05
N ILE A 76 1.45 2.87 -8.23
CA ILE A 76 0.57 2.41 -7.14
C ILE A 76 1.14 1.15 -6.51
N PHE A 77 1.45 0.11 -7.31
CA PHE A 77 2.00 -1.14 -6.78
C PHE A 77 3.33 -0.94 -6.05
N VAL A 78 4.23 -0.12 -6.60
CA VAL A 78 5.49 0.22 -5.94
C VAL A 78 5.25 0.92 -4.61
N THR A 79 4.36 1.92 -4.57
CA THR A 79 4.05 2.66 -3.34
C THR A 79 3.45 1.75 -2.27
N LEU A 80 2.50 0.88 -2.63
CA LEU A 80 1.92 -0.09 -1.69
C LEU A 80 2.97 -1.08 -1.18
N GLY A 81 3.87 -1.57 -2.04
CA GLY A 81 4.99 -2.42 -1.65
C GLY A 81 5.93 -1.73 -0.66
N LEU A 82 6.28 -0.47 -0.91
CA LEU A 82 7.10 0.33 0.01
C LEU A 82 6.42 0.55 1.36
N GLN A 83 5.11 0.86 1.36
CA GLN A 83 4.35 1.00 2.60
C GLN A 83 4.30 -0.29 3.41
N ASN A 84 4.11 -1.45 2.77
CA ASN A 84 4.16 -2.74 3.44
C ASN A 84 5.56 -3.01 4.05
N SER A 85 6.63 -2.75 3.29
CA SER A 85 8.00 -2.91 3.80
C SER A 85 8.29 -1.99 5.00
N MET A 86 7.74 -0.77 4.99
CA MET A 86 7.84 0.14 6.14
C MET A 86 7.05 -0.38 7.34
N ALA A 87 5.85 -0.92 7.13
CA ALA A 87 5.05 -1.54 8.18
C ALA A 87 5.77 -2.74 8.80
N ASP A 88 6.38 -3.61 7.99
CA ASP A 88 7.16 -4.73 8.47
C ASP A 88 8.31 -4.28 9.40
N ARG A 89 9.10 -3.29 8.97
CA ARG A 89 10.21 -2.75 9.79
C ARG A 89 9.71 -2.14 11.10
N ARG A 90 8.55 -1.49 11.09
CA ARG A 90 7.93 -0.90 12.29
C ARG A 90 7.38 -1.99 13.22
N ALA A 91 6.80 -3.05 12.68
CA ALA A 91 6.32 -4.20 13.45
C ALA A 91 7.46 -4.92 14.16
N VAL A 92 8.60 -5.13 13.50
CA VAL A 92 9.80 -5.70 14.13
C VAL A 92 10.24 -4.84 15.31
N LYS A 93 10.33 -3.52 15.16
CA LYS A 93 10.68 -2.61 16.26
C LYS A 93 9.68 -2.66 17.43
N LEU A 94 8.39 -2.76 17.13
CA LEU A 94 7.36 -2.95 18.15
C LEU A 94 7.50 -4.28 18.88
N GLY A 95 7.79 -5.36 18.13
CA GLY A 95 8.04 -6.69 18.69
C GLY A 95 9.24 -6.70 19.63
N ASP A 96 10.37 -6.10 19.20
CA ASP A 96 11.57 -5.99 20.04
C ASP A 96 11.27 -5.17 21.33
N ALA A 97 10.47 -4.10 21.24
CA ALA A 97 10.04 -3.33 22.41
C ALA A 97 9.13 -4.14 23.35
N CYS A 98 8.20 -4.95 22.81
CA CYS A 98 7.37 -5.85 23.60
C CYS A 98 8.19 -6.92 24.33
N LEU A 99 9.22 -7.48 23.68
CA LEU A 99 10.12 -8.44 24.30
C LEU A 99 10.98 -7.79 25.40
N ALA A 100 11.48 -6.58 25.18
CA ALA A 100 12.20 -5.81 26.19
C ALA A 100 11.32 -5.48 27.41
N TYR A 101 10.04 -5.11 27.17
CA TYR A 101 9.06 -4.90 28.22
C TYR A 101 8.86 -6.18 29.05
N ARG A 102 8.65 -7.34 28.37
CA ARG A 102 8.51 -8.64 29.03
C ARG A 102 9.74 -9.01 29.85
N ALA A 103 10.93 -8.75 29.33
CA ALA A 103 12.18 -9.02 30.05
C ALA A 103 12.28 -8.22 31.37
N LYS A 104 11.74 -7.01 31.39
CA LYS A 104 11.78 -6.14 32.57
C LYS A 104 10.65 -6.42 33.56
N TYR A 105 9.42 -6.62 33.07
CA TYR A 105 8.22 -6.71 33.90
C TYR A 105 7.68 -8.14 34.06
N HIS A 106 8.32 -9.15 33.43
CA HIS A 106 7.94 -10.56 33.42
C HIS A 106 6.58 -10.89 32.83
N HIS A 107 5.96 -9.95 32.10
CA HIS A 107 4.72 -10.13 31.36
C HIS A 107 4.70 -9.24 30.11
N TYR A 108 3.89 -9.59 29.12
CA TYR A 108 3.70 -8.74 27.94
C TYR A 108 2.88 -7.48 28.27
N PRO A 109 3.09 -6.37 27.52
CA PRO A 109 2.28 -5.17 27.71
C PRO A 109 0.81 -5.46 27.39
N ARG A 110 -0.11 -4.80 28.09
CA ARG A 110 -1.56 -4.94 27.83
C ARG A 110 -1.99 -4.25 26.54
N ASN A 111 -1.30 -3.19 26.17
CA ASN A 111 -1.49 -2.39 24.95
C ASN A 111 -0.15 -1.82 24.53
N LEU A 112 -0.09 -1.28 23.28
CA LEU A 112 1.15 -0.70 22.74
C LEU A 112 1.51 0.63 23.42
N GLU A 113 0.55 1.33 23.99
CA GLU A 113 0.77 2.59 24.71
C GLU A 113 1.61 2.40 25.99
N ALA A 114 1.54 1.21 26.58
CA ALA A 114 2.37 0.85 27.75
C ALA A 114 3.88 0.81 27.44
N LEU A 115 4.26 0.80 26.17
CA LEU A 115 5.67 0.86 25.76
C LEU A 115 6.22 2.31 25.75
N VAL A 116 5.33 3.32 25.78
CA VAL A 116 5.70 4.74 25.69
C VAL A 116 5.83 5.33 27.08
N PRO A 117 6.81 6.18 27.37
CA PRO A 117 7.94 6.55 26.49
C PRO A 117 9.17 5.64 26.67
N GLU A 118 9.12 4.67 27.57
CA GLU A 118 10.30 3.96 28.09
C GLU A 118 11.00 3.09 27.03
N PHE A 119 10.22 2.37 26.21
CA PHE A 119 10.77 1.43 25.22
C PHE A 119 10.71 1.99 23.79
N ILE A 120 9.74 2.86 23.53
CA ILE A 120 9.58 3.57 22.26
C ILE A 120 9.11 5.01 22.50
N PRO A 121 9.52 5.99 21.68
CA PRO A 121 9.09 7.38 21.85
C PRO A 121 7.59 7.58 21.56
N SER A 122 7.00 6.80 20.66
CA SER A 122 5.58 6.80 20.33
C SER A 122 5.20 5.55 19.58
N VAL A 123 3.91 5.15 19.64
CA VAL A 123 3.40 4.02 18.84
C VAL A 123 3.37 4.41 17.37
N PRO A 124 4.13 3.76 16.48
CA PRO A 124 4.16 4.12 15.08
C PRO A 124 2.87 3.68 14.36
N VAL A 125 2.48 4.43 13.33
CA VAL A 125 1.46 3.96 12.39
C VAL A 125 2.01 2.83 11.53
N ALA A 126 1.18 1.86 11.14
CA ALA A 126 1.61 0.79 10.25
C ALA A 126 1.88 1.34 8.84
N LYS A 127 0.91 2.04 8.28
CA LYS A 127 0.96 2.63 6.93
C LYS A 127 0.49 4.08 6.93
N TYR A 128 0.76 4.78 5.85
CA TYR A 128 0.17 6.09 5.59
C TYR A 128 -1.11 5.92 4.77
N GLY A 129 -2.26 6.14 5.37
CA GLY A 129 -3.58 6.06 4.73
C GLY A 129 -4.62 6.86 5.50
N LEU A 130 -5.67 7.32 4.81
CA LEU A 130 -6.74 8.12 5.40
C LEU A 130 -7.94 7.27 5.86
N LEU A 131 -8.24 6.18 5.15
CA LEU A 131 -9.42 5.33 5.41
C LEU A 131 -8.99 3.97 5.98
N GLY A 132 -8.72 3.89 7.29
CA GLY A 132 -8.49 2.61 7.98
C GLY A 132 -7.18 1.89 7.61
N GLY A 133 -6.95 0.72 8.22
CA GLY A 133 -5.79 -0.15 7.93
C GLY A 133 -4.40 0.43 8.19
N ASN A 134 -4.33 1.66 8.74
CA ASN A 134 -3.09 2.39 8.94
C ASN A 134 -2.45 2.18 10.34
N ARG A 135 -3.10 1.42 11.21
CA ARG A 135 -2.62 1.15 12.58
C ARG A 135 -2.23 -0.31 12.73
N PHE A 136 -1.32 -0.55 13.67
CA PHE A 136 -1.09 -1.89 14.18
C PHE A 136 -2.24 -2.27 15.12
N ILE A 137 -2.66 -3.51 15.01
CA ILE A 137 -3.61 -4.12 15.93
C ILE A 137 -2.85 -5.08 16.81
N TYR A 138 -2.96 -4.86 18.11
CA TYR A 138 -2.28 -5.62 19.14
C TYR A 138 -3.33 -6.27 20.03
N LEU A 139 -3.30 -7.59 20.09
CA LEU A 139 -4.19 -8.38 20.95
C LEU A 139 -3.36 -9.06 22.01
N SER A 140 -3.42 -8.52 23.23
CA SER A 140 -2.86 -9.15 24.41
C SER A 140 -3.64 -10.42 24.75
N ARG A 141 -2.95 -11.48 25.16
CA ARG A 141 -3.53 -12.73 25.68
C ARG A 141 -3.36 -12.78 27.18
N GLN A 142 -4.41 -13.28 27.89
CA GLN A 142 -4.43 -13.27 29.37
C GLN A 142 -3.42 -14.23 30.03
N ASP A 143 -2.95 -15.26 29.32
CA ASP A 143 -2.16 -16.35 29.89
C ASP A 143 -0.64 -16.19 29.65
N ASP A 144 -0.12 -14.98 29.59
CA ASP A 144 1.29 -14.68 29.30
C ASP A 144 1.83 -15.28 27.97
N ARG A 145 0.91 -15.74 27.12
CA ARG A 145 1.22 -16.20 25.76
C ARG A 145 1.58 -15.02 24.89
N GLU A 146 2.38 -15.30 23.88
CA GLU A 146 2.77 -14.31 22.89
C GLU A 146 1.55 -13.56 22.33
N PRO A 147 1.52 -12.22 22.44
CA PRO A 147 0.42 -11.42 21.92
C PRO A 147 0.46 -11.39 20.38
N MET A 148 -0.67 -11.09 19.77
CA MET A 148 -0.80 -11.02 18.34
C MET A 148 -0.61 -9.58 17.87
N LEU A 149 0.43 -9.33 17.07
CA LEU A 149 0.69 -8.05 16.42
C LEU A 149 0.47 -8.19 14.92
N TRP A 150 -0.49 -7.46 14.36
CA TRP A 150 -0.77 -7.55 12.94
C TRP A 150 -1.18 -6.20 12.33
N TYR A 151 -1.15 -6.13 11.02
CA TYR A 151 -1.64 -5.00 10.23
C TYR A 151 -2.28 -5.48 8.93
N GLU A 152 -3.12 -4.65 8.32
CA GLU A 152 -3.74 -4.95 7.05
C GLU A 152 -2.77 -4.69 5.91
N ALA A 153 -2.26 -5.75 5.27
CA ALA A 153 -1.35 -5.64 4.14
C ALA A 153 -2.09 -5.18 2.87
N LEU A 154 -3.29 -5.72 2.64
CA LEU A 154 -4.20 -5.37 1.52
C LEU A 154 -5.62 -5.28 2.09
N PRO A 155 -6.06 -4.12 2.61
CA PRO A 155 -7.43 -3.98 3.12
C PRO A 155 -8.48 -4.26 2.04
N PRO A 156 -9.62 -4.91 2.37
CA PRO A 156 -9.94 -5.58 3.62
C PRO A 156 -9.40 -7.01 3.71
N PHE A 157 -8.68 -7.46 2.69
CA PHE A 157 -8.15 -8.82 2.53
C PHE A 157 -6.66 -8.84 2.89
N GLY A 158 -6.21 -9.90 3.50
CA GLY A 158 -4.79 -10.10 3.79
C GLY A 158 -4.30 -9.32 5.00
N ARG A 159 -4.40 -9.96 6.15
CA ARG A 159 -3.80 -9.52 7.41
C ARG A 159 -2.44 -10.17 7.56
N ARG A 160 -1.43 -9.36 7.82
CA ARG A 160 -0.08 -9.84 8.04
C ARG A 160 0.25 -9.71 9.52
N PHE A 161 0.58 -10.81 10.16
CA PHE A 161 0.93 -10.85 11.57
C PHE A 161 2.39 -11.19 11.79
N TYR A 162 2.95 -10.63 12.86
CA TYR A 162 4.34 -10.80 13.25
C TYR A 162 4.41 -11.60 14.55
N HIS A 163 5.13 -12.71 14.51
CA HIS A 163 5.51 -13.50 15.68
C HIS A 163 6.80 -12.94 16.27
N MET A 164 6.72 -12.38 17.48
CA MET A 164 7.83 -11.67 18.11
C MET A 164 8.92 -12.64 18.58
N GLU A 165 8.51 -13.77 19.17
CA GLU A 165 9.46 -14.78 19.72
C GLU A 165 10.24 -15.49 18.62
N SER A 166 9.55 -15.95 17.57
CA SER A 166 10.18 -16.64 16.44
C SER A 166 10.71 -15.69 15.37
N ARG A 167 10.44 -14.38 15.47
CA ARG A 167 10.76 -13.36 14.47
C ARG A 167 10.28 -13.71 13.06
N SER A 168 9.17 -14.40 12.98
CA SER A 168 8.60 -14.89 11.73
C SER A 168 7.29 -14.16 11.36
N TRP A 169 6.94 -14.24 10.08
CA TRP A 169 5.73 -13.63 9.54
C TRP A 169 4.74 -14.69 9.14
N GLY A 170 3.47 -14.42 9.40
CA GLY A 170 2.35 -15.21 8.90
C GLY A 170 1.29 -14.34 8.22
N TYR A 171 0.36 -15.00 7.56
CA TYR A 171 -0.81 -14.39 6.93
C TYR A 171 -2.08 -14.98 7.56
N LEU A 172 -3.05 -14.11 7.78
CA LEU A 172 -4.42 -14.47 8.14
C LEU A 172 -5.31 -13.99 6.98
N ASP A 173 -6.01 -14.90 6.38
CA ASP A 173 -7.04 -14.63 5.37
C ASP A 173 -8.37 -14.27 6.04
#